data_4e8f142d2c61a90fce51e2c5cc47d018
#
_entry.id   4e8f142d2c61a90fce51e2c5cc47d018
#
_cell.length_a   1.000
_cell.length_b   1.000
_cell.length_c   1.000
_cell.angle_alpha   90.00
_cell.angle_beta   90.00
_cell.angle_gamma   90.00
#
_symmetry.space_group_name_H-M   'P 1'
#
loop_
_entity.id
_entity.type
_entity.pdbx_description
1 polymer ?
#
loop_
_entity_poly.entity_id
_entity_poly.type
_entity_poly.pdbx_seq_one_letter_code
_entity_poly.pdbx_strand_id
1 'polypeptide(L)'
;MNICRAQHTILPIVAVAMAFGLATIAAQRGGAGQAGGARGSGYSLSDPAPNDPALKGAIDLHAHQDPDSNGPSYGQAARSVDAIDLYKRAKAAGMRGFVIKEHLDQTAGLAYYMRKLYPDFEFFGGMGSNFTTGPKVNPWAIIHMAEIKGGWGRIVWMPSWDSEWSSHKVANYATHAAQLSKFFTPPFVSVAKCNSGGAFWANFPKPCANGELLPEVKDAIKLIATTKTRDSNGDLILATGHNSPEEDLMMIKDAVAAGVKHIILTHPLLDSVDMTDAQIKEAVGMGPEIYAEFTSFFCGPTVRPEVVTRYIGGIRAAGVDHAVITSDTGQLNSLFQPDALANCAKVLRTNGFTERELDAMLKINPAKILGIAQPQ
;
A
#
# COMPACT_ATOMS: atom_id res chain seq x y z
N MET A 1 -75.80 22.46 10.30
CA MET A 1 -74.91 21.53 10.98
C MET A 1 -74.75 20.33 10.06
N ASN A 2 -73.71 20.40 9.16
CA ASN A 2 -73.46 19.32 8.22
C ASN A 2 -72.01 18.83 8.52
N ILE A 3 -71.90 17.59 8.98
CA ILE A 3 -70.67 16.90 9.30
C ILE A 3 -70.18 16.23 8.02
N CYS A 4 -69.10 16.74 7.45
CA CYS A 4 -68.39 16.10 6.35
C CYS A 4 -67.63 14.88 6.87
N ARG A 5 -67.96 13.68 6.43
CA ARG A 5 -67.23 12.46 6.60
C ARG A 5 -66.08 12.42 5.55
N ALA A 6 -64.85 12.47 5.99
CA ALA A 6 -63.71 12.17 5.15
C ALA A 6 -63.56 10.64 4.98
N GLN A 7 -63.67 10.17 3.75
CA GLN A 7 -63.34 8.78 3.40
C GLN A 7 -61.82 8.63 3.27
N HIS A 8 -61.22 7.82 4.12
CA HIS A 8 -59.85 7.39 3.98
C HIS A 8 -59.77 6.28 2.93
N THR A 9 -59.20 6.61 1.79
CA THR A 9 -58.82 5.63 0.77
C THR A 9 -57.51 5.00 1.19
N ILE A 10 -57.54 3.73 1.56
CA ILE A 10 -56.34 2.92 1.83
C ILE A 10 -55.77 2.47 0.49
N LEU A 11 -54.64 3.01 0.10
CA LEU A 11 -53.82 2.47 -1.00
C LEU A 11 -53.11 1.22 -0.51
N PRO A 12 -53.08 0.13 -1.29
CA PRO A 12 -52.33 -1.05 -0.94
C PRO A 12 -50.82 -0.75 -1.13
N ILE A 13 -50.06 -0.96 -0.06
CA ILE A 13 -48.60 -0.99 -0.11
C ILE A 13 -48.22 -2.25 -0.88
N VAL A 14 -47.78 -2.07 -2.13
CA VAL A 14 -47.10 -3.13 -2.88
C VAL A 14 -45.73 -3.29 -2.26
N ALA A 15 -45.57 -4.35 -1.49
CA ALA A 15 -44.25 -4.78 -1.02
C ALA A 15 -43.46 -5.32 -2.24
N VAL A 16 -42.57 -4.49 -2.79
CA VAL A 16 -41.58 -4.93 -3.73
C VAL A 16 -40.51 -5.67 -2.90
N ALA A 17 -40.61 -6.97 -2.85
CA ALA A 17 -39.53 -7.83 -2.37
C ALA A 17 -38.34 -7.65 -3.34
N MET A 18 -37.39 -6.80 -3.00
CA MET A 18 -36.10 -6.83 -3.62
C MET A 18 -35.40 -8.10 -3.15
N ALA A 19 -35.45 -9.11 -4.01
CA ALA A 19 -34.55 -10.23 -3.92
C ALA A 19 -33.13 -9.67 -4.15
N PHE A 20 -32.40 -9.43 -3.06
CA PHE A 20 -30.96 -9.30 -3.13
C PHE A 20 -30.40 -10.66 -3.57
N GLY A 21 -30.31 -10.82 -4.89
CA GLY A 21 -29.43 -11.83 -5.44
C GLY A 21 -28.05 -11.56 -4.91
N LEU A 22 -27.55 -12.49 -4.10
CA LEU A 22 -26.13 -12.66 -3.86
C LEU A 22 -25.47 -12.94 -5.21
N ALA A 23 -25.25 -11.91 -6.00
CA ALA A 23 -24.28 -11.95 -7.06
C ALA A 23 -22.93 -12.11 -6.36
N THR A 24 -22.43 -13.34 -6.32
CA THR A 24 -21.01 -13.62 -6.20
C THR A 24 -20.34 -12.78 -7.28
N ILE A 25 -19.76 -11.65 -6.87
CA ILE A 25 -18.89 -10.86 -7.73
C ILE A 25 -17.68 -11.76 -7.97
N ALA A 26 -17.73 -12.54 -9.03
CA ALA A 26 -16.54 -13.08 -9.63
C ALA A 26 -15.71 -11.84 -10.00
N ALA A 27 -14.62 -11.63 -9.26
CA ALA A 27 -13.66 -10.60 -9.57
C ALA A 27 -13.28 -10.76 -11.04
N GLN A 28 -13.74 -9.84 -11.88
CA GLN A 28 -13.30 -9.78 -13.27
C GLN A 28 -11.81 -9.53 -13.25
N ARG A 29 -11.08 -10.56 -13.65
CA ARG A 29 -9.64 -10.58 -13.85
C ARG A 29 -9.29 -9.67 -15.02
N GLY A 30 -9.08 -8.41 -14.74
CA GLY A 30 -8.45 -7.49 -15.67
C GLY A 30 -7.09 -7.11 -15.08
N GLY A 31 -6.01 -7.51 -15.75
CA GLY A 31 -4.66 -7.11 -15.40
C GLY A 31 -3.90 -8.07 -14.48
N ALA A 32 -2.60 -8.13 -14.68
CA ALA A 32 -1.66 -9.01 -13.98
C ALA A 32 -1.51 -8.73 -12.47
N GLY A 33 -2.15 -7.70 -11.93
CA GLY A 33 -1.92 -7.18 -10.59
C GLY A 33 -2.82 -7.71 -9.48
N GLN A 34 -3.85 -8.50 -9.76
CA GLN A 34 -4.76 -9.02 -8.73
C GLN A 34 -4.93 -10.53 -8.72
N ALA A 35 -3.93 -11.26 -9.12
CA ALA A 35 -3.82 -12.64 -8.70
C ALA A 35 -3.30 -12.67 -7.25
N GLY A 36 -3.99 -12.01 -6.33
CA GLY A 36 -3.83 -12.27 -4.91
C GLY A 36 -3.97 -13.76 -4.73
N GLY A 37 -2.92 -14.43 -4.27
CA GLY A 37 -2.97 -15.86 -3.98
C GLY A 37 -4.17 -16.09 -3.06
N ALA A 38 -5.30 -16.51 -3.65
CA ALA A 38 -6.44 -16.91 -2.86
C ALA A 38 -5.90 -17.83 -1.77
N ARG A 39 -6.24 -17.56 -0.50
CA ARG A 39 -6.16 -18.64 0.46
C ARG A 39 -6.85 -19.81 -0.20
N GLY A 40 -6.09 -20.77 -0.69
CA GLY A 40 -6.67 -22.07 -0.92
C GLY A 40 -7.35 -22.40 0.40
N SER A 41 -8.57 -22.91 0.38
CA SER A 41 -9.36 -23.29 1.54
C SER A 41 -8.55 -24.23 2.46
N GLY A 42 -7.62 -23.70 3.27
CA GLY A 42 -6.71 -24.52 4.01
C GLY A 42 -5.66 -23.78 4.85
N TYR A 43 -5.41 -22.50 4.66
CA TYR A 43 -4.47 -21.77 5.53
C TYR A 43 -5.17 -21.30 6.80
N SER A 44 -4.70 -21.74 7.95
CA SER A 44 -5.15 -21.35 9.28
C SER A 44 -4.00 -20.72 10.06
N LEU A 45 -4.32 -19.82 10.99
CA LEU A 45 -3.32 -19.32 11.97
C LEU A 45 -2.76 -20.43 12.85
N SER A 46 -3.47 -21.57 12.98
CA SER A 46 -2.98 -22.75 13.68
C SER A 46 -1.99 -23.60 12.87
N ASP A 47 -1.87 -23.36 11.55
CA ASP A 47 -0.87 -24.05 10.75
C ASP A 47 0.54 -23.60 11.15
N PRO A 48 1.55 -24.49 11.05
CA PRO A 48 2.93 -24.11 11.32
C PRO A 48 3.35 -22.89 10.51
N ALA A 49 4.03 -21.95 11.14
CA ALA A 49 4.62 -20.83 10.44
C ALA A 49 5.68 -21.33 9.43
N PRO A 50 5.88 -20.63 8.31
CA PRO A 50 6.89 -21.02 7.33
C PRO A 50 8.29 -21.01 7.96
N ASN A 51 9.07 -22.06 7.69
CA ASN A 51 10.45 -22.17 8.15
C ASN A 51 11.39 -22.01 6.95
N ASP A 52 11.49 -20.77 6.46
CA ASP A 52 12.40 -20.42 5.37
C ASP A 52 13.58 -19.56 5.89
N PRO A 53 14.83 -19.88 5.57
CA PRO A 53 16.00 -19.11 6.05
C PRO A 53 15.95 -17.64 5.61
N ALA A 54 15.34 -17.30 4.48
CA ALA A 54 15.18 -15.93 4.04
C ALA A 54 14.31 -15.08 4.98
N LEU A 55 13.41 -15.70 5.76
CA LEU A 55 12.56 -15.01 6.73
C LEU A 55 13.30 -14.69 8.04
N LYS A 56 14.36 -15.40 8.38
CA LYS A 56 15.11 -15.17 9.63
C LYS A 56 15.77 -13.79 9.61
N GLY A 57 15.24 -12.88 10.43
CA GLY A 57 15.67 -11.49 10.46
C GLY A 57 15.04 -10.60 9.39
N ALA A 58 14.12 -11.09 8.58
CA ALA A 58 13.39 -10.31 7.58
C ALA A 58 12.49 -9.24 8.21
N ILE A 59 12.29 -8.14 7.48
CA ILE A 59 11.39 -7.05 7.84
C ILE A 59 10.46 -6.78 6.67
N ASP A 60 9.15 -6.87 6.91
CA ASP A 60 8.15 -6.52 5.92
C ASP A 60 7.80 -5.03 6.02
N LEU A 61 8.06 -4.26 4.98
CA LEU A 61 7.76 -2.82 4.98
C LEU A 61 6.30 -2.48 4.62
N HIS A 62 5.48 -3.48 4.27
CA HIS A 62 4.11 -3.26 3.80
C HIS A 62 3.19 -4.42 4.22
N ALA A 63 2.80 -4.43 5.50
CA ALA A 63 1.96 -5.47 6.07
C ALA A 63 0.58 -4.93 6.44
N HIS A 64 -0.46 -5.38 5.74
CA HIS A 64 -1.84 -5.04 6.06
C HIS A 64 -2.41 -5.96 7.13
N GLN A 65 -3.15 -5.41 8.10
CA GLN A 65 -3.80 -6.16 9.18
C GLN A 65 -4.97 -5.35 9.77
N ASP A 66 -5.81 -6.01 10.56
CA ASP A 66 -6.78 -5.32 11.41
C ASP A 66 -6.09 -4.69 12.66
N PRO A 67 -6.68 -3.63 13.22
CA PRO A 67 -7.93 -2.98 12.81
C PRO A 67 -7.71 -2.03 11.63
N ASP A 68 -8.28 -2.32 10.48
CA ASP A 68 -8.33 -1.38 9.36
C ASP A 68 -9.77 -0.91 9.17
N SER A 69 -9.98 0.31 8.71
CA SER A 69 -11.31 0.86 8.56
C SER A 69 -12.05 0.23 7.38
N ASN A 70 -13.24 -0.27 7.67
CA ASN A 70 -14.17 -0.74 6.65
C ASN A 70 -15.08 0.39 6.19
N GLY A 71 -14.50 1.46 5.71
CA GLY A 71 -15.23 2.62 5.19
C GLY A 71 -16.17 2.24 4.04
N PRO A 72 -17.21 3.05 3.77
CA PRO A 72 -18.27 2.71 2.82
C PRO A 72 -17.78 2.51 1.39
N SER A 73 -16.59 2.94 1.09
CA SER A 73 -15.98 2.86 -0.24
C SER A 73 -14.95 1.76 -0.40
N TYR A 74 -14.53 1.12 0.69
CA TYR A 74 -13.48 0.10 0.68
C TYR A 74 -14.02 -1.30 0.97
N GLY A 75 -14.76 -1.87 0.04
CA GLY A 75 -15.25 -3.25 0.15
C GLY A 75 -14.17 -4.34 0.35
N GLN A 76 -12.91 -3.94 0.47
CA GLN A 76 -11.75 -4.81 0.70
C GLN A 76 -11.01 -4.49 2.00
N ALA A 77 -11.55 -3.64 2.86
CA ALA A 77 -10.89 -3.24 4.11
C ALA A 77 -10.84 -4.37 5.15
N ALA A 78 -11.73 -5.35 5.07
CA ALA A 78 -11.67 -6.52 5.94
C ALA A 78 -10.33 -7.25 5.77
N ARG A 79 -9.65 -7.50 6.89
CA ARG A 79 -8.35 -8.15 6.93
C ARG A 79 -8.45 -9.61 7.35
N SER A 80 -7.42 -10.37 7.04
CA SER A 80 -7.35 -11.79 7.36
C SER A 80 -6.74 -12.06 8.73
N VAL A 81 -6.11 -11.06 9.33
CA VAL A 81 -5.31 -11.18 10.55
C VAL A 81 -5.23 -9.81 11.25
N ASP A 82 -5.22 -9.79 12.56
CA ASP A 82 -4.89 -8.61 13.34
C ASP A 82 -3.38 -8.49 13.60
N ALA A 83 -2.96 -7.33 14.12
CA ALA A 83 -1.54 -7.05 14.36
C ALA A 83 -0.90 -8.00 15.39
N ILE A 84 -1.67 -8.52 16.38
CA ILE A 84 -1.17 -9.43 17.40
C ILE A 84 -0.95 -10.84 16.84
N ASP A 85 -1.90 -11.32 16.05
CA ASP A 85 -1.79 -12.64 15.44
C ASP A 85 -0.76 -12.67 14.32
N LEU A 86 -0.66 -11.56 13.55
CA LEU A 86 0.43 -11.37 12.60
C LEU A 86 1.80 -11.41 13.30
N TYR A 87 1.96 -10.69 14.43
CA TYR A 87 3.19 -10.73 15.21
C TYR A 87 3.56 -12.16 15.59
N LYS A 88 2.63 -12.92 16.19
CA LYS A 88 2.89 -14.32 16.62
C LYS A 88 3.39 -15.16 15.46
N ARG A 89 2.75 -15.04 14.29
CA ARG A 89 3.12 -15.80 13.09
C ARG A 89 4.47 -15.35 12.51
N ALA A 90 4.71 -14.04 12.42
CA ALA A 90 5.96 -13.48 11.95
C ALA A 90 7.14 -13.84 12.87
N LYS A 91 6.93 -13.79 14.20
CA LYS A 91 7.92 -14.20 15.18
C LYS A 91 8.24 -15.68 15.09
N ALA A 92 7.21 -16.53 14.93
CA ALA A 92 7.39 -17.98 14.74
C ALA A 92 8.16 -18.31 13.44
N ALA A 93 8.00 -17.49 12.39
CA ALA A 93 8.78 -17.58 11.16
C ALA A 93 10.23 -17.05 11.30
N GLY A 94 10.56 -16.44 12.42
CA GLY A 94 11.89 -15.87 12.68
C GLY A 94 12.09 -14.46 12.13
N MET A 95 11.02 -13.78 11.70
CA MET A 95 11.11 -12.40 11.24
C MET A 95 11.53 -11.45 12.36
N ARG A 96 12.17 -10.35 11.99
CA ARG A 96 12.61 -9.30 12.91
C ARG A 96 11.54 -8.25 13.17
N GLY A 97 10.72 -7.93 12.17
CA GLY A 97 9.75 -6.85 12.28
C GLY A 97 8.83 -6.70 11.08
N PHE A 98 7.91 -5.75 11.21
CA PHE A 98 7.12 -5.26 10.09
C PHE A 98 6.64 -3.82 10.30
N VAL A 99 6.29 -3.17 9.20
CA VAL A 99 5.59 -1.89 9.18
C VAL A 99 4.09 -2.14 9.09
N ILE A 100 3.37 -1.66 10.07
CA ILE A 100 1.91 -1.74 10.14
C ILE A 100 1.33 -0.77 9.10
N LYS A 101 0.59 -1.29 8.14
CA LYS A 101 -0.02 -0.51 7.06
C LYS A 101 -1.53 -0.59 7.11
N GLU A 102 -2.16 0.55 7.23
CA GLU A 102 -3.59 0.74 7.06
C GLU A 102 -3.84 1.75 5.94
N HIS A 103 -5.02 1.68 5.30
CA HIS A 103 -5.30 2.59 4.20
C HIS A 103 -5.78 3.96 4.67
N LEU A 104 -6.52 3.99 5.78
CA LEU A 104 -7.28 5.14 6.19
C LEU A 104 -6.69 5.85 7.41
N ASP A 105 -6.07 5.10 8.31
CA ASP A 105 -5.54 5.62 9.56
C ASP A 105 -4.01 5.63 9.58
N GLN A 106 -3.46 6.49 10.42
CA GLN A 106 -2.03 6.43 10.74
C GLN A 106 -1.80 5.37 11.84
N THR A 107 -0.71 4.64 11.75
CA THR A 107 -0.46 3.46 12.58
C THR A 107 0.69 3.63 13.58
N ALA A 108 1.22 4.85 13.75
CA ALA A 108 2.29 5.14 14.70
C ALA A 108 1.89 4.85 16.16
N GLY A 109 0.63 5.12 16.52
CA GLY A 109 0.08 4.81 17.85
C GLY A 109 -0.02 3.30 18.09
N LEU A 110 -0.45 2.54 17.10
CA LEU A 110 -0.49 1.08 17.18
C LEU A 110 0.93 0.50 17.32
N ALA A 111 1.88 0.98 16.49
CA ALA A 111 3.28 0.57 16.61
C ALA A 111 3.87 0.85 18.01
N TYR A 112 3.52 1.98 18.63
CA TYR A 112 3.91 2.29 20.01
C TYR A 112 3.42 1.23 21.02
N TYR A 113 2.14 0.85 20.95
CA TYR A 113 1.59 -0.16 21.85
C TYR A 113 2.13 -1.56 21.57
N MET A 114 2.29 -1.94 20.30
CA MET A 114 2.85 -3.23 19.94
C MET A 114 4.29 -3.39 20.44
N ARG A 115 5.13 -2.34 20.37
CA ARG A 115 6.49 -2.37 20.95
C ARG A 115 6.50 -2.46 22.46
N LYS A 116 5.49 -1.91 23.15
CA LYS A 116 5.37 -2.08 24.61
C LYS A 116 4.98 -3.51 25.02
N LEU A 117 4.12 -4.13 24.23
CA LEU A 117 3.65 -5.50 24.49
C LEU A 117 4.70 -6.53 24.09
N TYR A 118 5.43 -6.26 23.03
CA TYR A 118 6.39 -7.19 22.42
C TYR A 118 7.72 -6.48 22.11
N PRO A 119 8.53 -6.20 23.15
CA PRO A 119 9.75 -5.38 23.03
C PRO A 119 10.89 -6.08 22.26
N ASP A 120 10.76 -7.37 21.99
CA ASP A 120 11.69 -8.19 21.25
C ASP A 120 11.43 -8.26 19.74
N PHE A 121 10.53 -7.40 19.24
CA PHE A 121 10.15 -7.34 17.83
C PHE A 121 10.03 -5.90 17.34
N GLU A 122 10.42 -5.65 16.09
CA GLU A 122 10.41 -4.32 15.51
C GLU A 122 9.07 -3.99 14.85
N PHE A 123 8.33 -3.05 15.45
CA PHE A 123 7.10 -2.53 14.87
C PHE A 123 7.31 -1.08 14.45
N PHE A 124 6.95 -0.78 13.22
CA PHE A 124 6.86 0.57 12.72
C PHE A 124 5.46 0.83 12.19
N GLY A 125 5.13 2.08 12.00
CA GLY A 125 3.88 2.51 11.41
C GLY A 125 4.13 3.51 10.28
N GLY A 126 3.05 3.97 9.71
CA GLY A 126 3.05 4.97 8.67
C GLY A 126 1.67 5.59 8.49
N MET A 127 1.47 6.30 7.41
CA MET A 127 0.18 6.87 7.02
C MET A 127 0.04 6.92 5.50
N GLY A 128 -1.18 6.80 5.01
CA GLY A 128 -1.52 7.10 3.62
C GLY A 128 -2.13 8.49 3.50
N SER A 129 -1.72 9.25 2.49
CA SER A 129 -2.28 10.57 2.19
C SER A 129 -3.61 10.46 1.44
N ASN A 130 -4.52 9.63 1.93
CA ASN A 130 -5.86 9.41 1.41
C ASN A 130 -6.86 10.42 2.00
N PHE A 131 -8.14 10.38 1.60
CA PHE A 131 -9.17 11.33 2.04
C PHE A 131 -9.33 11.46 3.55
N THR A 132 -9.01 10.43 4.32
CA THR A 132 -9.07 10.48 5.79
C THR A 132 -8.11 11.52 6.38
N THR A 133 -7.06 11.87 5.65
CA THR A 133 -6.13 12.94 6.04
C THR A 133 -6.48 14.28 5.39
N GLY A 134 -7.52 14.33 4.55
CA GLY A 134 -8.01 15.52 3.86
C GLY A 134 -8.17 15.33 2.36
N PRO A 135 -8.87 16.25 1.68
CA PRO A 135 -9.10 16.18 0.22
C PRO A 135 -7.86 16.52 -0.61
N LYS A 136 -6.74 16.76 0.04
CA LYS A 136 -5.41 17.06 -0.53
C LYS A 136 -4.35 16.42 0.34
N VAL A 137 -3.16 16.21 -0.19
CA VAL A 137 -1.99 15.85 0.64
C VAL A 137 -1.84 16.86 1.77
N ASN A 138 -1.88 16.37 3.01
CA ASN A 138 -1.95 17.21 4.20
C ASN A 138 -0.63 17.18 5.00
N PRO A 139 0.20 18.22 4.91
CA PRO A 139 1.46 18.29 5.67
C PRO A 139 1.26 18.18 7.20
N TRP A 140 0.16 18.67 7.74
CA TRP A 140 -0.13 18.59 9.18
C TRP A 140 -0.38 17.17 9.66
N ALA A 141 -0.96 16.30 8.83
CA ALA A 141 -1.13 14.89 9.15
C ALA A 141 0.23 14.17 9.27
N ILE A 142 1.20 14.56 8.44
CA ILE A 142 2.58 14.04 8.50
C ILE A 142 3.25 14.45 9.80
N ILE A 143 3.16 15.73 10.18
CA ILE A 143 3.69 16.25 11.47
C ILE A 143 3.00 15.51 12.62
N HIS A 144 1.68 15.36 12.58
CA HIS A 144 0.93 14.66 13.63
C HIS A 144 1.45 13.22 13.82
N MET A 145 1.65 12.48 12.74
CA MET A 145 2.23 11.13 12.82
C MET A 145 3.65 11.13 13.40
N ALA A 146 4.50 12.06 12.96
CA ALA A 146 5.89 12.14 13.41
C ALA A 146 6.02 12.49 14.91
N GLU A 147 5.06 13.25 15.45
CA GLU A 147 5.01 13.68 16.85
C GLU A 147 4.35 12.66 17.79
N ILE A 148 3.86 11.52 17.29
CA ILE A 148 3.36 10.46 18.16
C ILE A 148 4.50 9.90 19.00
N LYS A 149 4.25 9.74 20.32
CA LYS A 149 5.21 9.27 21.29
C LYS A 149 5.89 7.97 20.85
N GLY A 150 7.21 7.92 21.00
CA GLY A 150 8.06 6.82 20.58
C GLY A 150 8.63 7.02 19.17
N GLY A 151 7.96 7.77 18.30
CA GLY A 151 8.45 8.09 16.95
C GLY A 151 8.55 6.88 16.02
N TRP A 152 7.59 5.96 16.12
CA TRP A 152 7.60 4.73 15.33
C TRP A 152 6.84 4.85 14.00
N GLY A 153 6.14 5.98 13.75
CA GLY A 153 5.61 6.31 12.43
C GLY A 153 6.75 6.74 11.50
N ARG A 154 6.99 5.99 10.44
CA ARG A 154 8.13 6.22 9.55
C ARG A 154 7.75 6.49 8.11
N ILE A 155 6.82 5.73 7.55
CA ILE A 155 6.52 5.77 6.13
C ILE A 155 5.32 6.68 5.87
N VAL A 156 5.49 7.61 4.95
CA VAL A 156 4.45 8.46 4.41
C VAL A 156 4.17 8.02 2.98
N TRP A 157 3.10 7.25 2.80
CA TRP A 157 2.62 6.92 1.47
C TRP A 157 1.86 8.11 0.87
N MET A 158 2.25 8.55 -0.30
CA MET A 158 1.44 9.45 -1.11
C MET A 158 0.10 8.79 -1.47
N PRO A 159 -0.87 9.48 -2.04
CA PRO A 159 -2.21 8.92 -2.27
C PRO A 159 -2.15 7.54 -2.90
N SER A 160 -2.88 6.60 -2.30
CA SER A 160 -2.96 5.22 -2.77
C SER A 160 -4.35 4.94 -3.34
N TRP A 161 -5.29 4.46 -2.53
CA TRP A 161 -6.66 4.18 -2.98
C TRP A 161 -7.39 5.39 -3.57
N ASP A 162 -7.14 6.57 -3.01
CA ASP A 162 -7.79 7.82 -3.41
C ASP A 162 -6.97 8.60 -4.44
N SER A 163 -5.88 8.05 -4.98
CA SER A 163 -5.11 8.73 -6.01
C SER A 163 -5.93 8.93 -7.28
N GLU A 164 -5.72 10.04 -7.96
CA GLU A 164 -6.38 10.33 -9.22
C GLU A 164 -6.11 9.24 -10.27
N TRP A 165 -4.86 8.84 -10.40
CA TRP A 165 -4.44 7.82 -11.36
C TRP A 165 -5.11 6.46 -11.11
N SER A 166 -4.99 5.91 -9.90
CA SER A 166 -5.57 4.61 -9.55
C SER A 166 -7.09 4.60 -9.64
N SER A 167 -7.74 5.70 -9.26
CA SER A 167 -9.19 5.86 -9.34
C SER A 167 -9.73 5.70 -10.76
N HIS A 168 -8.91 5.96 -11.77
CA HIS A 168 -9.27 5.79 -13.17
C HIS A 168 -8.78 4.47 -13.77
N LYS A 169 -7.64 3.98 -13.32
CA LYS A 169 -6.97 2.85 -13.95
C LYS A 169 -7.54 1.51 -13.50
N VAL A 170 -7.97 1.40 -12.24
CA VAL A 170 -8.48 0.15 -11.68
C VAL A 170 -10.00 0.22 -11.56
N ALA A 171 -10.72 -0.70 -12.22
CA ALA A 171 -12.19 -0.69 -12.32
C ALA A 171 -12.92 -0.57 -10.96
N ASN A 172 -12.38 -1.20 -9.90
CA ASN A 172 -12.94 -1.10 -8.55
C ASN A 172 -12.80 0.31 -7.97
N TYR A 173 -11.77 1.05 -8.36
CA TYR A 173 -11.54 2.42 -7.91
C TYR A 173 -12.49 3.40 -8.58
N ALA A 174 -12.94 3.16 -9.80
CA ALA A 174 -13.96 3.98 -10.43
C ALA A 174 -15.29 3.99 -9.64
N THR A 175 -15.67 2.85 -9.06
CA THR A 175 -16.85 2.75 -8.17
C THR A 175 -16.62 3.52 -6.88
N HIS A 176 -15.45 3.42 -6.28
CA HIS A 176 -15.03 4.17 -5.09
C HIS A 176 -15.07 5.68 -5.35
N ALA A 177 -14.43 6.14 -6.42
CA ALA A 177 -14.43 7.55 -6.80
C ALA A 177 -15.84 8.09 -7.05
N ALA A 178 -16.74 7.30 -7.66
CA ALA A 178 -18.14 7.68 -7.85
C ALA A 178 -18.92 7.81 -6.53
N GLN A 179 -18.58 7.04 -5.51
CA GLN A 179 -19.17 7.17 -4.18
C GLN A 179 -18.65 8.43 -3.47
N LEU A 180 -17.37 8.69 -3.54
CA LEU A 180 -16.72 9.85 -2.92
C LEU A 180 -17.16 11.17 -3.56
N SER A 181 -17.48 11.19 -4.86
CA SER A 181 -17.97 12.39 -5.56
C SER A 181 -19.24 12.99 -4.96
N LYS A 182 -19.93 12.24 -4.11
CA LYS A 182 -21.08 12.75 -3.34
C LYS A 182 -20.67 13.67 -2.19
N PHE A 183 -19.41 13.57 -1.75
CA PHE A 183 -18.89 14.29 -0.60
C PHE A 183 -17.77 15.25 -0.97
N PHE A 184 -16.99 14.94 -2.02
CA PHE A 184 -15.81 15.69 -2.41
C PHE A 184 -15.80 15.98 -3.90
N THR A 185 -15.20 17.12 -4.24
CA THR A 185 -14.91 17.50 -5.63
C THR A 185 -13.51 18.11 -5.65
N PRO A 186 -12.52 17.45 -6.25
CA PRO A 186 -12.57 16.15 -6.94
C PRO A 186 -12.72 14.97 -5.95
N PRO A 187 -13.24 13.82 -6.39
CA PRO A 187 -13.40 12.62 -5.57
C PRO A 187 -12.10 11.80 -5.42
N PHE A 188 -10.96 12.43 -5.49
CA PHE A 188 -9.64 11.83 -5.39
C PHE A 188 -8.63 12.86 -4.86
N VAL A 189 -7.46 12.36 -4.41
CA VAL A 189 -6.33 13.18 -3.96
C VAL A 189 -5.30 13.21 -5.08
N SER A 190 -5.13 14.37 -5.71
CA SER A 190 -4.15 14.58 -6.77
C SER A 190 -2.78 14.95 -6.18
N VAL A 191 -1.70 14.53 -6.84
CA VAL A 191 -0.33 14.93 -6.48
C VAL A 191 0.24 15.96 -7.45
N ALA A 192 -0.26 16.02 -8.68
CA ALA A 192 0.24 16.93 -9.70
C ALA A 192 -0.90 17.61 -10.47
N LYS A 193 -0.60 18.78 -11.02
CA LYS A 193 -1.42 19.42 -12.03
C LYS A 193 -0.96 18.92 -13.40
N CYS A 194 -1.75 18.05 -14.01
CA CYS A 194 -1.45 17.49 -15.30
C CYS A 194 -2.17 18.25 -16.41
N ASN A 195 -1.46 18.62 -17.50
CA ASN A 195 -2.04 19.31 -18.64
C ASN A 195 -2.86 18.37 -19.54
N SER A 196 -3.42 17.33 -18.99
CA SER A 196 -4.12 16.28 -19.73
C SER A 196 -5.54 16.65 -20.20
N GLY A 197 -5.97 17.90 -20.02
CA GLY A 197 -7.11 18.55 -20.72
C GLY A 197 -8.38 17.74 -20.97
N GLY A 198 -8.77 16.83 -20.07
CA GLY A 198 -9.93 15.97 -20.25
C GLY A 198 -10.90 16.06 -19.08
N ALA A 199 -12.20 16.02 -19.36
CA ALA A 199 -13.19 15.83 -18.34
C ALA A 199 -12.91 14.49 -17.63
N PHE A 200 -12.93 14.51 -16.31
CA PHE A 200 -12.61 13.43 -15.39
C PHE A 200 -13.11 12.02 -15.79
N TRP A 201 -14.23 11.91 -16.50
CA TRP A 201 -14.85 10.64 -16.85
C TRP A 201 -14.78 10.28 -18.34
N ALA A 202 -14.23 11.13 -19.17
CA ALA A 202 -14.37 10.98 -20.63
C ALA A 202 -13.27 10.15 -21.30
N ASN A 203 -12.11 9.98 -20.67
CA ASN A 203 -11.00 9.19 -21.20
C ASN A 203 -10.15 8.65 -20.05
N PHE A 204 -9.56 7.46 -20.24
CA PHE A 204 -8.54 6.93 -19.36
C PHE A 204 -7.50 8.01 -19.03
N PRO A 205 -6.96 8.03 -17.81
CA PRO A 205 -5.96 9.02 -17.46
C PRO A 205 -4.81 8.90 -18.45
N LYS A 206 -4.51 10.03 -19.09
CA LYS A 206 -3.27 10.11 -19.86
C LYS A 206 -2.15 10.29 -18.85
N PRO A 207 -0.97 9.67 -19.11
CA PRO A 207 0.21 9.94 -18.31
C PRO A 207 0.39 11.44 -18.13
N CYS A 208 0.82 11.85 -16.94
CA CYS A 208 0.99 13.26 -16.58
C CYS A 208 2.21 13.89 -17.28
N ALA A 209 2.23 13.83 -18.62
CA ALA A 209 3.28 14.44 -19.39
C ALA A 209 3.26 15.97 -19.22
N ASN A 210 4.39 16.55 -18.81
CA ASN A 210 4.57 17.97 -18.53
C ASN A 210 3.70 18.48 -17.35
N GLY A 211 3.48 17.64 -16.35
CA GLY A 211 2.84 18.02 -15.10
C GLY A 211 3.72 18.84 -14.18
N GLU A 212 3.10 19.43 -13.18
CA GLU A 212 3.78 20.10 -12.07
C GLU A 212 3.18 19.59 -10.74
N LEU A 213 4.05 19.23 -9.79
CA LEU A 213 3.60 18.84 -8.46
C LEU A 213 2.83 19.98 -7.79
N LEU A 214 1.75 19.63 -7.12
CA LEU A 214 0.93 20.57 -6.37
C LEU A 214 1.74 21.17 -5.20
N PRO A 215 1.48 22.44 -4.80
CA PRO A 215 2.20 23.09 -3.71
C PRO A 215 2.19 22.28 -2.42
N GLU A 216 1.05 21.72 -2.02
CA GLU A 216 0.90 20.88 -0.84
C GLU A 216 1.74 19.61 -0.87
N VAL A 217 1.99 19.06 -2.06
CA VAL A 217 2.87 17.87 -2.25
C VAL A 217 4.34 18.29 -2.06
N LYS A 218 4.74 19.43 -2.64
CA LYS A 218 6.09 20.00 -2.44
C LYS A 218 6.34 20.31 -0.97
N ASP A 219 5.35 20.87 -0.26
CA ASP A 219 5.43 21.14 1.18
C ASP A 219 5.55 19.84 1.98
N ALA A 220 4.77 18.80 1.63
CA ALA A 220 4.87 17.49 2.27
C ALA A 220 6.25 16.85 2.05
N ILE A 221 6.79 16.88 0.84
CA ILE A 221 8.14 16.38 0.52
C ILE A 221 9.20 17.10 1.35
N LYS A 222 9.11 18.44 1.45
CA LYS A 222 10.03 19.24 2.26
C LYS A 222 9.94 18.89 3.75
N LEU A 223 8.74 18.67 4.26
CA LEU A 223 8.53 18.23 5.65
C LEU A 223 9.14 16.84 5.88
N ILE A 224 8.91 15.89 4.98
CA ILE A 224 9.51 14.55 5.06
C ILE A 224 11.04 14.64 5.09
N ALA A 225 11.63 15.53 4.30
CA ALA A 225 13.09 15.72 4.25
C ALA A 225 13.68 16.31 5.54
N THR A 226 12.90 17.13 6.27
CA THR A 226 13.44 17.94 7.39
C THR A 226 12.91 17.54 8.76
N THR A 227 11.83 16.76 8.83
CA THR A 227 11.22 16.35 10.11
C THR A 227 11.85 15.09 10.64
N LYS A 228 12.20 15.12 11.93
CA LYS A 228 12.59 13.91 12.68
C LYS A 228 11.44 13.45 13.54
N THR A 229 11.31 12.15 13.70
CA THR A 229 10.27 11.60 14.56
C THR A 229 10.61 11.80 16.03
N ARG A 230 9.57 12.08 16.82
CA ARG A 230 9.67 12.29 18.25
C ARG A 230 10.31 11.10 18.97
N ASP A 231 11.11 11.35 19.98
CA ASP A 231 11.78 10.38 20.86
C ASP A 231 12.81 9.46 20.16
N SER A 232 12.49 8.89 19.00
CA SER A 232 13.38 8.00 18.26
C SER A 232 14.34 8.72 17.31
N ASN A 233 14.10 10.00 17.02
CA ASN A 233 14.89 10.85 16.13
C ASN A 233 15.12 10.24 14.73
N GLY A 234 14.16 9.42 14.26
CA GLY A 234 14.24 8.76 12.97
C GLY A 234 13.85 9.66 11.79
N ASP A 235 14.36 9.33 10.64
CA ASP A 235 13.93 9.97 9.40
C ASP A 235 12.55 9.51 8.97
N LEU A 236 11.79 10.40 8.33
CA LEU A 236 10.60 10.03 7.59
C LEU A 236 11.00 9.50 6.21
N ILE A 237 10.20 8.58 5.71
CA ILE A 237 10.39 7.87 4.45
C ILE A 237 9.26 8.27 3.52
N LEU A 238 9.59 8.72 2.31
CA LEU A 238 8.60 8.95 1.26
C LEU A 238 8.30 7.63 0.54
N ALA A 239 7.03 7.25 0.45
CA ALA A 239 6.58 6.19 -0.45
C ALA A 239 5.63 6.78 -1.49
N THR A 240 5.83 6.44 -2.78
CA THR A 240 5.18 7.16 -3.89
C THR A 240 3.66 6.91 -4.00
N GLY A 241 3.16 5.82 -3.43
CA GLY A 241 1.72 5.51 -3.46
C GLY A 241 1.27 4.91 -4.81
N HIS A 242 0.02 5.21 -5.23
CA HIS A 242 -0.57 4.67 -6.45
C HIS A 242 -0.75 5.78 -7.51
N ASN A 243 0.27 6.54 -7.78
CA ASN A 243 0.23 7.60 -8.77
C ASN A 243 0.76 7.12 -10.12
N SER A 244 0.65 7.94 -11.16
CA SER A 244 1.18 7.56 -12.47
C SER A 244 2.70 7.46 -12.45
N PRO A 245 3.31 6.67 -13.35
CA PRO A 245 4.76 6.61 -13.47
C PRO A 245 5.44 7.98 -13.56
N GLU A 246 4.83 8.91 -14.30
CA GLU A 246 5.36 10.26 -14.49
C GLU A 246 5.26 11.10 -13.20
N GLU A 247 4.18 10.95 -12.45
CA GLU A 247 3.98 11.61 -11.15
C GLU A 247 4.97 11.07 -10.13
N ASP A 248 5.19 9.75 -10.10
CA ASP A 248 6.18 9.12 -9.24
C ASP A 248 7.60 9.63 -9.54
N LEU A 249 7.98 9.70 -10.83
CA LEU A 249 9.29 10.25 -11.23
C LEU A 249 9.44 11.73 -10.84
N MET A 250 8.38 12.53 -10.96
CA MET A 250 8.39 13.93 -10.50
C MET A 250 8.58 14.02 -8.98
N MET A 251 7.84 13.21 -8.21
CA MET A 251 7.94 13.19 -6.75
C MET A 251 9.32 12.74 -6.28
N ILE A 252 9.88 11.70 -6.90
CA ILE A 252 11.24 11.22 -6.58
C ILE A 252 12.26 12.30 -6.86
N LYS A 253 12.20 12.97 -8.01
CA LYS A 253 13.12 14.06 -8.36
C LYS A 253 13.07 15.20 -7.33
N ASP A 254 11.88 15.66 -6.95
CA ASP A 254 11.71 16.72 -5.96
C ASP A 254 12.16 16.25 -4.56
N ALA A 255 11.90 14.97 -4.21
CA ALA A 255 12.31 14.40 -2.93
C ALA A 255 13.84 14.31 -2.81
N VAL A 256 14.53 13.89 -3.86
CA VAL A 256 16.00 13.88 -3.92
C VAL A 256 16.53 15.30 -3.78
N ALA A 257 15.97 16.26 -4.52
CA ALA A 257 16.38 17.67 -4.44
C ALA A 257 16.13 18.30 -3.06
N ALA A 258 15.07 17.89 -2.36
CA ALA A 258 14.75 18.31 -1.00
C ALA A 258 15.61 17.63 0.07
N GLY A 259 16.34 16.56 -0.26
CA GLY A 259 17.18 15.81 0.67
C GLY A 259 16.44 14.75 1.49
N VAL A 260 15.32 14.22 0.99
CA VAL A 260 14.65 13.05 1.59
C VAL A 260 15.64 11.89 1.67
N LYS A 261 15.76 11.29 2.85
CA LYS A 261 16.81 10.30 3.11
C LYS A 261 16.53 8.94 2.46
N HIS A 262 15.27 8.51 2.51
CA HIS A 262 14.86 7.23 1.94
C HIS A 262 13.56 7.39 1.16
N ILE A 263 13.52 6.82 -0.03
CA ILE A 263 12.37 6.88 -0.93
C ILE A 263 12.00 5.44 -1.33
N ILE A 264 10.74 5.09 -1.21
CA ILE A 264 10.17 3.83 -1.69
C ILE A 264 9.32 4.11 -2.92
N LEU A 265 9.70 3.56 -4.05
CA LEU A 265 8.86 3.46 -5.23
C LEU A 265 7.84 2.34 -4.97
N THR A 266 6.63 2.72 -4.61
CA THR A 266 5.60 1.79 -4.12
C THR A 266 5.16 0.86 -5.23
N HIS A 267 5.34 -0.45 -5.04
CA HIS A 267 4.95 -1.58 -5.92
C HIS A 267 4.76 -1.21 -7.41
N PRO A 268 5.84 -0.76 -8.10
CA PRO A 268 5.77 -0.14 -9.44
C PRO A 268 5.16 -1.05 -10.52
N LEU A 269 5.16 -2.36 -10.30
CA LEU A 269 4.65 -3.33 -11.27
C LEU A 269 3.14 -3.62 -11.14
N LEU A 270 2.48 -3.19 -10.05
CA LEU A 270 1.05 -3.39 -9.90
C LEU A 270 0.27 -2.48 -10.85
N ASP A 271 -0.91 -2.95 -11.28
CA ASP A 271 -1.78 -2.21 -12.21
C ASP A 271 -2.16 -0.81 -11.71
N SER A 272 -2.10 -0.59 -10.38
CA SER A 272 -2.33 0.71 -9.75
C SER A 272 -1.26 1.75 -10.08
N VAL A 273 -0.09 1.34 -10.54
CA VAL A 273 1.04 2.19 -10.96
C VAL A 273 1.45 1.86 -12.41
N ASP A 274 1.89 0.62 -12.65
CA ASP A 274 2.20 0.04 -13.97
C ASP A 274 3.40 0.68 -14.68
N MET A 275 4.52 0.76 -13.96
CA MET A 275 5.80 1.17 -14.55
C MET A 275 6.41 0.12 -15.46
N THR A 276 7.14 0.58 -16.44
CA THR A 276 8.06 -0.22 -17.24
C THR A 276 9.39 -0.41 -16.52
N ASP A 277 10.15 -1.45 -16.90
CA ASP A 277 11.51 -1.68 -16.39
C ASP A 277 12.43 -0.47 -16.60
N ALA A 278 12.24 0.26 -17.71
CA ALA A 278 13.01 1.47 -18.00
C ALA A 278 12.70 2.59 -17.00
N GLN A 279 11.44 2.80 -16.65
CA GLN A 279 11.02 3.80 -15.67
C GLN A 279 11.47 3.43 -14.24
N ILE A 280 11.42 2.13 -13.88
CA ILE A 280 11.97 1.66 -12.60
C ILE A 280 13.47 1.96 -12.52
N LYS A 281 14.22 1.62 -13.57
CA LYS A 281 15.65 1.91 -13.65
C LYS A 281 15.96 3.40 -13.59
N GLU A 282 15.15 4.22 -14.25
CA GLU A 282 15.24 5.70 -14.19
C GLU A 282 15.03 6.18 -12.75
N ALA A 283 13.96 5.72 -12.09
CA ALA A 283 13.63 6.11 -10.72
C ALA A 283 14.77 5.82 -9.74
N VAL A 284 15.24 4.58 -9.69
CA VAL A 284 16.33 4.20 -8.76
C VAL A 284 17.68 4.85 -9.12
N GLY A 285 17.87 5.21 -10.40
CA GLY A 285 19.05 5.92 -10.88
C GLY A 285 19.15 7.39 -10.42
N MET A 286 18.06 7.98 -9.89
CA MET A 286 18.06 9.36 -9.40
C MET A 286 18.81 9.55 -8.09
N GLY A 287 19.07 8.46 -7.31
CA GLY A 287 19.82 8.57 -6.06
C GLY A 287 20.06 7.21 -5.38
N PRO A 288 21.04 7.13 -4.47
CA PRO A 288 21.46 5.87 -3.84
C PRO A 288 20.46 5.32 -2.82
N GLU A 289 19.55 6.14 -2.32
CA GLU A 289 18.60 5.80 -1.24
C GLU A 289 17.17 5.68 -1.75
N ILE A 290 17.02 5.27 -3.02
CA ILE A 290 15.72 4.99 -3.65
C ILE A 290 15.61 3.48 -3.83
N TYR A 291 14.49 2.95 -3.35
CA TYR A 291 14.23 1.51 -3.34
C TYR A 291 12.89 1.21 -4.04
N ALA A 292 12.92 0.30 -5.00
CA ALA A 292 11.70 -0.19 -5.64
C ALA A 292 11.12 -1.35 -4.81
N GLU A 293 9.84 -1.26 -4.51
CA GLU A 293 9.10 -2.25 -3.73
C GLU A 293 8.49 -3.30 -4.66
N PHE A 294 8.75 -4.57 -4.36
CA PHE A 294 8.23 -5.71 -5.10
C PHE A 294 7.37 -6.57 -4.19
N THR A 295 6.07 -6.57 -4.44
CA THR A 295 5.10 -7.24 -3.56
C THR A 295 4.91 -8.71 -3.88
N SER A 296 4.37 -9.44 -2.93
CA SER A 296 4.14 -10.89 -3.04
C SER A 296 3.05 -11.30 -4.01
N PHE A 297 2.27 -10.36 -4.54
CA PHE A 297 1.22 -10.67 -5.52
C PHE A 297 1.73 -11.37 -6.78
N PHE A 298 3.02 -11.21 -7.08
CA PHE A 298 3.68 -11.85 -8.22
C PHE A 298 4.25 -13.24 -7.92
N CYS A 299 4.12 -13.72 -6.68
CA CYS A 299 4.77 -14.94 -6.19
C CYS A 299 3.79 -16.06 -5.80
N GLY A 300 2.50 -15.88 -6.02
CA GLY A 300 1.49 -16.86 -5.65
C GLY A 300 1.58 -18.16 -6.46
N PRO A 301 1.11 -19.29 -5.92
CA PRO A 301 1.20 -20.61 -6.59
C PRO A 301 0.40 -20.69 -7.89
N THR A 302 -0.54 -19.77 -8.11
CA THR A 302 -1.38 -19.70 -9.31
C THR A 302 -0.97 -18.57 -10.26
N VAL A 303 0.16 -17.90 -9.96
CA VAL A 303 0.67 -16.82 -10.81
C VAL A 303 1.22 -17.40 -12.11
N ARG A 304 0.83 -16.78 -13.22
CA ARG A 304 1.26 -17.23 -14.56
C ARG A 304 2.74 -16.94 -14.79
N PRO A 305 3.46 -17.77 -15.56
CA PRO A 305 4.90 -17.62 -15.80
C PRO A 305 5.31 -16.23 -16.34
N GLU A 306 4.52 -15.63 -17.25
CA GLU A 306 4.81 -14.32 -17.80
C GLU A 306 4.75 -13.20 -16.75
N VAL A 307 3.90 -13.34 -15.73
CA VAL A 307 3.81 -12.42 -14.60
C VAL A 307 5.04 -12.53 -13.70
N VAL A 308 5.51 -13.76 -13.46
CA VAL A 308 6.77 -14.00 -12.75
C VAL A 308 7.95 -13.44 -13.55
N THR A 309 7.98 -13.61 -14.87
CA THR A 309 9.02 -13.05 -15.73
C THR A 309 9.08 -11.52 -15.62
N ARG A 310 7.92 -10.85 -15.65
CA ARG A 310 7.83 -9.40 -15.44
C ARG A 310 8.36 -8.98 -14.06
N TYR A 311 8.03 -9.74 -13.02
CA TYR A 311 8.50 -9.50 -11.66
C TYR A 311 10.04 -9.57 -11.56
N ILE A 312 10.61 -10.63 -12.11
CA ILE A 312 12.07 -10.81 -12.15
C ILE A 312 12.74 -9.68 -12.96
N GLY A 313 12.16 -9.32 -14.11
CA GLY A 313 12.64 -8.21 -14.94
C GLY A 313 12.70 -6.89 -14.18
N GLY A 314 11.63 -6.54 -13.47
CA GLY A 314 11.58 -5.32 -12.65
C GLY A 314 12.62 -5.31 -11.53
N ILE A 315 12.79 -6.44 -10.81
CA ILE A 315 13.83 -6.56 -9.76
C ILE A 315 15.23 -6.38 -10.36
N ARG A 316 15.50 -7.01 -11.51
CA ARG A 316 16.81 -6.88 -12.19
C ARG A 316 17.01 -5.46 -12.75
N ALA A 317 15.95 -4.79 -13.19
CA ALA A 317 16.02 -3.39 -13.65
C ALA A 317 16.33 -2.42 -12.49
N ALA A 318 15.76 -2.64 -11.31
CA ALA A 318 16.08 -1.88 -10.11
C ALA A 318 17.51 -2.20 -9.59
N GLY A 319 17.93 -3.46 -9.71
CA GLY A 319 19.08 -3.99 -9.02
C GLY A 319 18.76 -4.36 -7.56
N VAL A 320 19.37 -5.46 -7.07
CA VAL A 320 19.08 -5.99 -5.71
C VAL A 320 19.39 -5.01 -4.59
N ASP A 321 20.36 -4.14 -4.78
CA ASP A 321 20.75 -3.13 -3.78
C ASP A 321 19.70 -2.00 -3.66
N HIS A 322 18.81 -1.89 -4.64
CA HIS A 322 17.70 -0.92 -4.72
C HIS A 322 16.32 -1.61 -4.72
N ALA A 323 16.24 -2.88 -4.39
CA ALA A 323 14.99 -3.62 -4.34
C ALA A 323 14.65 -4.03 -2.91
N VAL A 324 13.37 -3.98 -2.57
CA VAL A 324 12.80 -4.56 -1.35
C VAL A 324 11.65 -5.48 -1.71
N ILE A 325 11.58 -6.63 -1.02
CA ILE A 325 10.46 -7.56 -1.15
C ILE A 325 9.53 -7.33 0.05
N THR A 326 8.27 -7.06 -0.23
CA THR A 326 7.23 -6.87 0.78
C THR A 326 6.06 -7.81 0.55
N SER A 327 5.23 -7.99 1.55
CA SER A 327 4.06 -8.83 1.37
C SER A 327 2.95 -8.10 0.62
N ASP A 328 2.61 -6.91 1.04
CA ASP A 328 1.40 -6.17 0.65
C ASP A 328 0.13 -7.04 0.78
N THR A 329 0.17 -8.05 1.67
CA THR A 329 -0.94 -8.95 1.98
C THR A 329 -1.58 -8.60 3.32
N GLY A 330 -2.63 -9.32 3.65
CA GLY A 330 -3.49 -9.09 4.80
C GLY A 330 -4.95 -8.91 4.39
N GLN A 331 -5.22 -8.71 3.11
CA GLN A 331 -6.59 -8.65 2.57
C GLN A 331 -7.30 -9.98 2.80
N LEU A 332 -8.62 -9.94 2.94
CA LEU A 332 -9.42 -11.14 3.12
C LEU A 332 -9.13 -12.17 2.01
N ASN A 333 -8.89 -13.42 2.39
CA ASN A 333 -8.51 -14.51 1.50
C ASN A 333 -7.12 -14.43 0.86
N SER A 334 -6.25 -13.51 1.29
CA SER A 334 -4.83 -13.53 0.93
C SER A 334 -4.03 -14.47 1.84
N LEU A 335 -2.80 -14.79 1.44
CA LEU A 335 -1.84 -15.45 2.31
C LEU A 335 -1.48 -14.55 3.51
N PHE A 336 -1.11 -15.15 4.62
CA PHE A 336 -0.47 -14.39 5.69
C PHE A 336 0.88 -13.87 5.21
N GLN A 337 1.30 -12.73 5.73
CA GLN A 337 2.50 -12.03 5.29
C GLN A 337 3.77 -12.90 5.29
N PRO A 338 4.09 -13.65 6.37
CA PRO A 338 5.26 -14.53 6.35
C PRO A 338 5.18 -15.64 5.28
N ASP A 339 3.97 -16.18 5.04
CA ASP A 339 3.75 -17.22 4.04
C ASP A 339 3.93 -16.67 2.62
N ALA A 340 3.45 -15.46 2.40
CA ALA A 340 3.59 -14.76 1.13
C ALA A 340 5.06 -14.45 0.83
N LEU A 341 5.82 -13.97 1.82
CA LEU A 341 7.26 -13.71 1.69
C LEU A 341 8.06 -15.00 1.47
N ALA A 342 7.70 -16.11 2.14
CA ALA A 342 8.33 -17.42 1.92
C ALA A 342 8.11 -17.90 0.47
N ASN A 343 6.90 -17.70 -0.06
CA ASN A 343 6.61 -18.00 -1.47
C ASN A 343 7.46 -17.14 -2.41
N CYS A 344 7.63 -15.86 -2.12
CA CYS A 344 8.51 -15.01 -2.90
C CYS A 344 9.96 -15.51 -2.87
N ALA A 345 10.49 -15.83 -1.70
CA ALA A 345 11.84 -16.37 -1.59
C ALA A 345 12.01 -17.65 -2.43
N LYS A 346 11.03 -18.56 -2.39
CA LYS A 346 11.01 -19.75 -3.22
C LYS A 346 11.01 -19.45 -4.72
N VAL A 347 10.14 -18.54 -5.17
CA VAL A 347 10.06 -18.11 -6.58
C VAL A 347 11.38 -17.50 -7.03
N LEU A 348 11.96 -16.63 -6.23
CA LEU A 348 13.21 -15.95 -6.55
C LEU A 348 14.37 -16.96 -6.65
N ARG A 349 14.52 -17.91 -5.71
CA ARG A 349 15.52 -18.99 -5.80
C ARG A 349 15.36 -19.82 -7.08
N THR A 350 14.13 -20.18 -7.42
CA THR A 350 13.85 -20.95 -8.65
C THR A 350 14.26 -20.17 -9.90
N ASN A 351 14.28 -18.84 -9.83
CA ASN A 351 14.67 -17.95 -10.91
C ASN A 351 16.10 -17.40 -10.76
N GLY A 352 16.97 -18.10 -10.01
CA GLY A 352 18.41 -17.87 -9.97
C GLY A 352 18.87 -16.75 -9.04
N PHE A 353 18.06 -16.31 -8.08
CA PHE A 353 18.50 -15.42 -7.03
C PHE A 353 19.21 -16.21 -5.92
N THR A 354 20.31 -15.69 -5.48
CA THR A 354 21.12 -16.25 -4.38
C THR A 354 20.55 -15.86 -3.01
N GLU A 355 20.90 -16.61 -1.96
CA GLU A 355 20.52 -16.24 -0.57
C GLU A 355 21.03 -14.85 -0.20
N ARG A 356 22.21 -14.44 -0.67
CA ARG A 356 22.76 -13.10 -0.46
C ARG A 356 21.88 -12.01 -1.08
N GLU A 357 21.32 -12.25 -2.27
CA GLU A 357 20.38 -11.31 -2.91
C GLU A 357 19.05 -11.27 -2.15
N LEU A 358 18.56 -12.42 -1.65
CA LEU A 358 17.37 -12.47 -0.80
C LEU A 358 17.59 -11.72 0.51
N ASP A 359 18.75 -11.90 1.15
CA ASP A 359 19.11 -11.18 2.37
C ASP A 359 19.19 -9.67 2.14
N ALA A 360 19.71 -9.24 0.99
CA ALA A 360 19.72 -7.82 0.62
C ALA A 360 18.30 -7.26 0.58
N MET A 361 17.37 -7.93 -0.12
CA MET A 361 16.03 -7.43 -0.38
C MET A 361 15.05 -7.60 0.79
N LEU A 362 15.23 -8.59 1.65
CA LEU A 362 14.32 -8.90 2.76
C LEU A 362 14.82 -8.40 4.13
N LYS A 363 16.10 -8.13 4.28
CA LYS A 363 16.72 -7.83 5.58
C LYS A 363 17.54 -6.54 5.56
N ILE A 364 18.52 -6.43 4.65
CA ILE A 364 19.50 -5.33 4.65
C ILE A 364 18.86 -4.03 4.18
N ASN A 365 18.22 -4.03 3.02
CA ASN A 365 17.59 -2.83 2.48
C ASN A 365 16.42 -2.34 3.36
N PRO A 366 15.51 -3.20 3.86
CA PRO A 366 14.50 -2.77 4.83
C PRO A 366 15.09 -2.14 6.09
N ALA A 367 16.18 -2.70 6.65
CA ALA A 367 16.84 -2.14 7.83
C ALA A 367 17.48 -0.78 7.54
N LYS A 368 18.09 -0.60 6.36
CA LYS A 368 18.63 0.71 5.91
C LYS A 368 17.52 1.75 5.79
N ILE A 369 16.42 1.42 5.10
CA ILE A 369 15.28 2.30 4.91
C ILE A 369 14.72 2.77 6.26
N LEU A 370 14.58 1.86 7.22
CA LEU A 370 14.08 2.19 8.56
C LEU A 370 15.10 2.86 9.46
N GLY A 371 16.36 2.97 9.04
CA GLY A 371 17.43 3.58 9.83
C GLY A 371 17.76 2.79 11.10
N ILE A 372 17.67 1.46 11.06
CA ILE A 372 17.97 0.57 12.19
C ILE A 372 19.21 -0.27 11.93
N ALA A 373 19.75 -0.87 13.01
CA ALA A 373 20.95 -1.69 12.92
C ALA A 373 20.81 -2.78 11.86
N GLN A 374 21.87 -2.98 11.09
CA GLN A 374 21.91 -4.05 10.08
C GLN A 374 21.83 -5.43 10.74
N PRO A 375 21.28 -6.45 10.07
CA PRO A 375 21.36 -7.82 10.56
C PRO A 375 22.84 -8.23 10.69
N GLN A 376 23.14 -8.95 11.80
CA GLN A 376 24.47 -9.50 12.05
C GLN A 376 24.72 -10.76 11.23
#